data_0560081be3ed5a15a62c4fef14105636
#
_entry.id   0560081be3ed5a15a62c4fef14105636
#
_cell.length_a   1.000
_cell.length_b   1.000
_cell.length_c   1.000
_cell.angle_alpha   90.00
_cell.angle_beta   90.00
_cell.angle_gamma   90.00
#
_symmetry.space_group_name_H-M   'P 1'
#
loop_
_entity.id
_entity.type
_entity.pdbx_description
1 polymer ?
#
loop_
_entity_poly.entity_id
_entity_poly.type
_entity_poly.pdbx_seq_one_letter_code
_entity_poly.pdbx_strand_id
1 'polypeptide(L)'
;MATRRHLGFGSTPNFNNLYKQVQSLATNSEDRFAYAGWHPDSGEPPTEEQKVLLSEFTCNTDGLPTLTFRGSEKLHGENMAVAFSCSEMWVQGRNQVRTILGDQNGMAAFVEARKESFQFIIDKVTDRHFINTTTHTVVLDGEWAGGNIQRGNAACSGTDKAFYLFDYFRAVNNETGIETLYPTTEIGLPDKGIYNLQAFESYTITLDFSNPTKCEEDLKALALSIENNSPIANHFGLTDNVGEGAYLWCEYKDTMLRLKTKGEKHGGKPKAPRTPKVMVSPEEVLVMETLADKVTPTWRLTQAITESNATEMKHLGQVIKWVIADVAKEEAPTLAEAGVELKNLSRYISAIVKEYYFDHIKGY
;
A
#
# COMPACT_ATOMS: atom_id res chain seq x y z
N MET A 1 23.06 -8.59 -13.89
CA MET A 1 21.86 -9.10 -13.16
C MET A 1 21.04 -7.88 -12.76
N ALA A 2 19.79 -7.80 -13.16
CA ALA A 2 18.91 -6.73 -12.68
C ALA A 2 18.71 -6.95 -11.17
N THR A 3 19.06 -5.95 -10.38
CA THR A 3 18.87 -6.03 -8.93
C THR A 3 17.37 -5.95 -8.64
N ARG A 4 16.80 -6.92 -7.94
CA ARG A 4 15.40 -6.90 -7.47
C ARG A 4 15.17 -5.62 -6.67
N ARG A 5 14.61 -4.62 -7.31
CA ARG A 5 14.36 -3.31 -6.72
C ARG A 5 12.91 -3.24 -6.23
N HIS A 6 12.71 -2.74 -5.02
CA HIS A 6 11.36 -2.40 -4.56
C HIS A 6 10.87 -1.15 -5.31
N LEU A 7 9.72 -1.29 -5.96
CA LEU A 7 9.05 -0.20 -6.68
C LEU A 7 7.81 0.20 -5.87
N GLY A 8 7.89 1.34 -5.21
CA GLY A 8 6.86 1.82 -4.29
C GLY A 8 5.46 1.85 -4.91
N PHE A 9 4.43 1.69 -4.11
CA PHE A 9 3.04 1.87 -4.52
C PHE A 9 2.64 3.32 -4.39
N GLY A 10 2.01 3.86 -5.43
CA GLY A 10 1.36 5.16 -5.34
C GLY A 10 0.22 5.13 -4.32
N SER A 11 0.11 6.17 -3.49
CA SER A 11 -1.03 6.28 -2.57
C SER A 11 -2.29 6.68 -3.34
N THR A 12 -3.40 5.96 -3.12
CA THR A 12 -4.71 6.40 -3.62
C THR A 12 -5.28 7.41 -2.65
N PRO A 13 -5.53 8.66 -3.07
CA PRO A 13 -6.05 9.70 -2.22
C PRO A 13 -7.51 9.46 -1.80
N ASN A 14 -7.94 10.13 -0.74
CA ASN A 14 -9.35 10.36 -0.43
C ASN A 14 -9.89 11.56 -1.23
N PHE A 15 -11.19 11.83 -1.12
CA PHE A 15 -11.84 12.92 -1.86
C PHE A 15 -11.18 14.28 -1.61
N ASN A 16 -10.88 14.65 -0.38
CA ASN A 16 -10.29 15.95 -0.05
C ASN A 16 -8.93 16.18 -0.73
N ASN A 17 -8.11 15.15 -0.83
CA ASN A 17 -6.81 15.24 -1.50
C ASN A 17 -6.97 15.25 -3.02
N LEU A 18 -7.93 14.47 -3.56
CA LEU A 18 -8.27 14.52 -4.97
C LEU A 18 -8.83 15.89 -5.36
N TYR A 19 -9.71 16.47 -4.54
CA TYR A 19 -10.28 17.81 -4.76
C TYR A 19 -9.18 18.86 -4.91
N LYS A 20 -8.19 18.87 -4.02
CA LYS A 20 -7.02 19.76 -4.12
C LYS A 20 -6.19 19.51 -5.39
N GLN A 21 -6.05 18.25 -5.79
CA GLN A 21 -5.35 17.92 -7.03
C GLN A 21 -6.10 18.42 -8.26
N VAL A 22 -7.43 18.25 -8.30
CA VAL A 22 -8.28 18.78 -9.39
C VAL A 22 -8.24 20.29 -9.42
N GLN A 23 -8.33 20.97 -8.28
CA GLN A 23 -8.16 22.42 -8.20
C GLN A 23 -6.81 22.86 -8.79
N SER A 24 -5.72 22.19 -8.40
CA SER A 24 -4.39 22.51 -8.91
C SER A 24 -4.27 22.31 -10.42
N LEU A 25 -4.84 21.22 -10.96
CA LEU A 25 -4.86 20.96 -12.41
C LEU A 25 -5.80 21.90 -13.18
N ALA A 26 -6.91 22.30 -12.58
CA ALA A 26 -7.87 23.21 -13.19
C ALA A 26 -7.34 24.66 -13.22
N THR A 27 -6.52 25.02 -12.23
CA THR A 27 -5.93 26.36 -12.12
C THR A 27 -5.02 26.62 -13.32
N ASN A 28 -5.27 27.72 -14.02
CA ASN A 28 -4.33 28.23 -14.99
C ASN A 28 -3.12 28.81 -14.24
N SER A 29 -1.92 28.33 -14.56
CA SER A 29 -0.68 28.81 -13.95
C SER A 29 -0.48 30.33 -14.14
N GLU A 30 -0.87 30.85 -15.30
CA GLU A 30 -0.79 32.30 -15.61
C GLU A 30 -1.66 33.15 -14.67
N ASP A 31 -2.89 32.72 -14.40
CA ASP A 31 -3.78 33.41 -13.46
C ASP A 31 -3.20 33.42 -12.04
N ARG A 32 -2.57 32.34 -11.63
CA ARG A 32 -1.90 32.23 -10.35
C ARG A 32 -0.69 33.15 -10.23
N PHE A 33 0.11 33.22 -11.30
CA PHE A 33 1.28 34.09 -11.34
C PHE A 33 0.87 35.56 -11.38
N ALA A 34 -0.16 35.90 -12.16
CA ALA A 34 -0.72 37.24 -12.21
C ALA A 34 -1.26 37.69 -10.86
N TYR A 35 -1.96 36.83 -10.14
CA TYR A 35 -2.47 37.09 -8.79
C TYR A 35 -1.35 37.40 -7.79
N ALA A 36 -0.24 36.67 -7.87
CA ALA A 36 0.91 36.86 -6.98
C ALA A 36 1.82 38.03 -7.44
N GLY A 37 1.61 38.57 -8.65
CA GLY A 37 2.50 39.56 -9.22
C GLY A 37 3.92 39.05 -9.46
N TRP A 38 4.05 37.73 -9.74
CA TRP A 38 5.34 37.07 -9.98
C TRP A 38 5.19 36.01 -11.05
N HIS A 39 6.22 35.84 -11.89
CA HIS A 39 6.28 34.82 -12.94
C HIS A 39 7.62 34.05 -12.89
N PRO A 40 7.64 32.72 -13.11
CA PRO A 40 8.88 31.93 -13.13
C PRO A 40 9.94 32.45 -14.08
N ASP A 41 9.53 33.02 -15.23
CA ASP A 41 10.44 33.56 -16.27
C ASP A 41 11.04 34.91 -15.89
N SER A 42 10.68 35.49 -14.73
CA SER A 42 11.27 36.76 -14.26
C SER A 42 12.77 36.66 -13.96
N GLY A 43 13.31 35.44 -13.81
CA GLY A 43 14.70 35.19 -13.45
C GLY A 43 15.01 35.43 -11.97
N GLU A 44 14.05 35.90 -11.19
CA GLU A 44 14.19 36.16 -9.76
C GLU A 44 13.27 35.23 -8.94
N PRO A 45 13.71 34.73 -7.76
CA PRO A 45 12.83 33.93 -6.89
C PRO A 45 11.71 34.81 -6.30
N PRO A 46 10.51 34.23 -6.03
CA PRO A 46 9.42 34.96 -5.42
C PRO A 46 9.78 35.43 -4.01
N THR A 47 9.35 36.65 -3.67
CA THR A 47 9.41 37.17 -2.29
C THR A 47 8.55 36.36 -1.34
N GLU A 48 8.73 36.49 -0.02
CA GLU A 48 7.90 35.79 0.97
C GLU A 48 6.42 36.17 0.84
N GLU A 49 6.10 37.43 0.55
CA GLU A 49 4.73 37.89 0.30
C GLU A 49 4.14 37.22 -0.94
N GLN A 50 4.91 37.14 -2.04
CA GLN A 50 4.49 36.46 -3.27
C GLN A 50 4.32 34.95 -3.06
N LYS A 51 5.17 34.32 -2.24
CA LYS A 51 5.00 32.90 -1.86
C LYS A 51 3.68 32.66 -1.11
N VAL A 52 3.33 33.55 -0.20
CA VAL A 52 2.05 33.50 0.52
C VAL A 52 0.90 33.63 -0.49
N LEU A 53 0.91 34.64 -1.36
CA LEU A 53 -0.12 34.84 -2.41
C LEU A 53 -0.23 33.63 -3.35
N LEU A 54 0.91 33.08 -3.79
CA LEU A 54 0.93 31.85 -4.59
C LEU A 54 0.31 30.65 -3.86
N SER A 55 0.43 30.58 -2.54
CA SER A 55 -0.14 29.50 -1.71
C SER A 55 -1.62 29.71 -1.41
N GLU A 56 -2.06 30.97 -1.32
CA GLU A 56 -3.45 31.36 -1.04
C GLU A 56 -4.33 31.40 -2.28
N PHE A 57 -3.72 31.41 -3.48
CA PHE A 57 -4.48 31.41 -4.72
C PHE A 57 -5.35 30.15 -4.78
N THR A 58 -6.64 30.33 -4.59
CA THR A 58 -7.64 29.29 -4.76
C THR A 58 -8.36 29.51 -6.09
N CYS A 59 -8.38 28.49 -6.92
CA CYS A 59 -9.22 28.51 -8.12
C CYS A 59 -10.67 28.76 -7.70
N ASN A 60 -11.35 29.67 -8.42
CA ASN A 60 -12.77 29.85 -8.22
C ASN A 60 -13.48 28.50 -8.44
N THR A 61 -14.26 28.04 -7.47
CA THR A 61 -14.99 26.75 -7.53
C THR A 61 -15.94 26.68 -8.72
N ASP A 62 -16.45 27.82 -9.19
CA ASP A 62 -17.39 27.89 -10.33
C ASP A 62 -16.77 27.46 -11.67
N GLY A 63 -15.46 27.33 -11.73
CA GLY A 63 -14.72 26.88 -12.93
C GLY A 63 -14.17 25.45 -12.83
N LEU A 64 -14.49 24.70 -11.77
CA LEU A 64 -13.99 23.33 -11.62
C LEU A 64 -14.73 22.36 -12.54
N PRO A 65 -14.06 21.30 -13.04
CA PRO A 65 -14.63 20.38 -14.02
C PRO A 65 -15.66 19.44 -13.39
N THR A 66 -16.55 18.94 -14.25
CA THR A 66 -17.34 17.74 -13.98
C THR A 66 -16.60 16.55 -14.60
N LEU A 67 -16.23 15.56 -13.79
CA LEU A 67 -15.43 14.41 -14.21
C LEU A 67 -16.18 13.10 -13.98
N THR A 68 -16.09 12.19 -14.96
CA THR A 68 -16.68 10.86 -14.85
C THR A 68 -15.60 9.84 -14.47
N PHE A 69 -15.73 9.28 -13.29
CA PHE A 69 -14.87 8.23 -12.76
C PHE A 69 -15.43 6.85 -13.05
N ARG A 70 -14.55 5.90 -13.28
CA ARG A 70 -14.86 4.46 -13.39
C ARG A 70 -14.07 3.74 -12.31
N GLY A 71 -14.53 2.56 -11.94
CA GLY A 71 -13.78 1.74 -11.00
C GLY A 71 -14.50 0.48 -10.56
N SER A 72 -13.96 -0.13 -9.55
CA SER A 72 -14.37 -1.42 -9.02
C SER A 72 -14.52 -1.37 -7.50
N GLU A 73 -15.04 -2.46 -6.93
CA GLU A 73 -15.01 -2.64 -5.49
C GLU A 73 -13.56 -2.59 -4.98
N LYS A 74 -13.35 -1.84 -3.92
CA LYS A 74 -12.10 -1.83 -3.19
C LYS A 74 -12.02 -3.02 -2.26
N LEU A 75 -11.11 -3.94 -2.55
CA LEU A 75 -10.87 -5.09 -1.68
C LEU A 75 -10.14 -4.72 -0.39
N HIS A 76 -10.43 -5.48 0.65
CA HIS A 76 -9.76 -5.44 1.94
C HIS A 76 -8.83 -6.64 2.10
N GLY A 77 -7.61 -6.49 1.63
CA GLY A 77 -6.56 -7.49 1.65
C GLY A 77 -5.21 -6.91 2.03
N GLU A 78 -4.18 -7.41 1.41
CA GLU A 78 -2.80 -6.91 1.49
C GLU A 78 -2.37 -6.42 0.10
N ASN A 79 -2.00 -5.14 0.00
CA ASN A 79 -1.50 -4.57 -1.24
C ASN A 79 -0.18 -5.23 -1.61
N MET A 80 -0.17 -5.94 -2.73
CA MET A 80 0.96 -6.72 -3.23
C MET A 80 1.14 -6.48 -4.72
N ALA A 81 2.33 -6.77 -5.23
CA ALA A 81 2.58 -6.76 -6.66
C ALA A 81 3.54 -7.87 -7.08
N VAL A 82 3.40 -8.26 -8.33
CA VAL A 82 4.35 -9.13 -9.03
C VAL A 82 5.12 -8.28 -10.02
N ALA A 83 6.43 -8.18 -9.84
CA ALA A 83 7.31 -7.42 -10.71
C ALA A 83 8.18 -8.36 -11.56
N PHE A 84 8.48 -7.93 -12.78
CA PHE A 84 9.26 -8.69 -13.75
C PHE A 84 10.19 -7.80 -14.56
N SER A 85 11.46 -8.16 -14.65
CA SER A 85 12.46 -7.50 -15.49
C SER A 85 13.60 -8.45 -15.82
N CYS A 86 14.11 -8.40 -17.04
CA CYS A 86 15.29 -9.17 -17.46
C CYS A 86 15.23 -10.67 -17.10
N SER A 87 14.08 -11.33 -17.27
CA SER A 87 13.83 -12.73 -16.92
C SER A 87 13.73 -13.03 -15.42
N GLU A 88 13.81 -12.05 -14.56
CA GLU A 88 13.58 -12.21 -13.12
C GLU A 88 12.17 -11.76 -12.72
N MET A 89 11.52 -12.59 -11.91
CA MET A 89 10.22 -12.31 -11.31
C MET A 89 10.37 -12.24 -9.79
N TRP A 90 9.72 -11.26 -9.16
CA TRP A 90 9.69 -11.16 -7.70
C TRP A 90 8.37 -10.60 -7.19
N VAL A 91 8.09 -10.84 -5.93
CA VAL A 91 6.91 -10.32 -5.22
C VAL A 91 7.33 -9.16 -4.34
N GLN A 92 6.52 -8.14 -4.27
CA GLN A 92 6.71 -7.04 -3.34
C GLN A 92 5.40 -6.67 -2.65
N GLY A 93 5.51 -6.31 -1.38
CA GLY A 93 4.45 -5.65 -0.63
C GLY A 93 4.65 -4.15 -0.64
N ARG A 94 3.87 -3.45 0.16
CA ARG A 94 3.84 -1.99 0.18
C ARG A 94 5.21 -1.33 0.44
N ASN A 95 6.05 -1.94 1.27
CA ASN A 95 7.29 -1.30 1.75
C ASN A 95 8.58 -2.06 1.37
N GLN A 96 8.45 -3.30 0.89
CA GLN A 96 9.64 -4.14 0.65
C GLN A 96 9.34 -5.28 -0.32
N VAL A 97 10.41 -5.81 -0.92
CA VAL A 97 10.38 -7.09 -1.64
C VAL A 97 10.06 -8.22 -0.65
N ARG A 98 9.24 -9.19 -1.08
CA ARG A 98 8.86 -10.35 -0.28
C ARG A 98 9.57 -11.59 -0.77
N THR A 99 10.04 -12.38 0.16
CA THR A 99 10.57 -13.74 -0.09
C THR A 99 9.57 -14.77 0.45
N ILE A 100 9.67 -16.01 0.01
CA ILE A 100 8.80 -17.09 0.49
C ILE A 100 8.84 -17.21 2.02
N LEU A 101 10.04 -17.09 2.61
CA LEU A 101 10.22 -17.16 4.07
C LEU A 101 9.75 -15.87 4.79
N GLY A 102 9.84 -14.73 4.15
CA GLY A 102 9.47 -13.43 4.74
C GLY A 102 8.02 -13.01 4.50
N ASP A 103 7.24 -13.82 3.76
CA ASP A 103 5.85 -13.53 3.43
C ASP A 103 4.90 -14.38 4.27
N GLN A 104 4.40 -13.81 5.35
CA GLN A 104 3.49 -14.49 6.29
C GLN A 104 2.13 -14.88 5.67
N ASN A 105 1.69 -14.15 4.64
CA ASN A 105 0.41 -14.36 3.99
C ASN A 105 0.51 -15.26 2.76
N GLY A 106 1.72 -15.63 2.31
CA GLY A 106 1.97 -16.67 1.34
C GLY A 106 1.85 -16.26 -0.13
N MET A 107 1.82 -14.96 -0.46
CA MET A 107 1.78 -14.49 -1.86
C MET A 107 3.03 -14.90 -2.64
N ALA A 108 4.22 -14.84 -2.00
CA ALA A 108 5.47 -15.23 -2.67
C ALA A 108 5.49 -16.72 -3.03
N ALA A 109 4.99 -17.59 -2.16
CA ALA A 109 4.82 -19.01 -2.45
C ALA A 109 3.75 -19.27 -3.51
N PHE A 110 2.66 -18.51 -3.49
CA PHE A 110 1.61 -18.58 -4.50
C PHE A 110 2.13 -18.23 -5.90
N VAL A 111 2.93 -17.16 -6.02
CA VAL A 111 3.54 -16.72 -7.29
C VAL A 111 4.56 -17.74 -7.78
N GLU A 112 5.42 -18.26 -6.89
CA GLU A 112 6.40 -19.29 -7.28
C GLU A 112 5.71 -20.55 -7.83
N ALA A 113 4.65 -21.01 -7.17
CA ALA A 113 3.87 -22.17 -7.63
C ALA A 113 3.10 -21.92 -8.95
N ARG A 114 2.95 -20.66 -9.37
CA ARG A 114 2.20 -20.23 -10.58
C ARG A 114 3.05 -19.37 -11.51
N LYS A 115 4.36 -19.53 -11.45
CA LYS A 115 5.31 -18.69 -12.20
C LYS A 115 5.00 -18.65 -13.70
N GLU A 116 4.65 -19.77 -14.29
CA GLU A 116 4.28 -19.84 -15.70
C GLU A 116 3.00 -19.06 -16.02
N SER A 117 2.01 -19.07 -15.10
CA SER A 117 0.78 -18.29 -15.27
C SER A 117 1.04 -16.78 -15.19
N PHE A 118 1.90 -16.34 -14.28
CA PHE A 118 2.31 -14.94 -14.22
C PHE A 118 3.16 -14.54 -15.42
N GLN A 119 4.06 -15.43 -15.89
CA GLN A 119 4.84 -15.19 -17.11
C GLN A 119 3.91 -15.02 -18.32
N PHE A 120 2.91 -15.88 -18.48
CA PHE A 120 1.91 -15.76 -19.55
C PHE A 120 1.18 -14.41 -19.52
N ILE A 121 0.78 -13.93 -18.33
CA ILE A 121 0.16 -12.61 -18.18
C ILE A 121 1.14 -11.50 -18.57
N ILE A 122 2.38 -11.58 -18.11
CA ILE A 122 3.44 -10.60 -18.42
C ILE A 122 3.73 -10.57 -19.92
N ASP A 123 3.88 -11.71 -20.56
CA ASP A 123 4.11 -11.80 -22.01
C ASP A 123 2.93 -11.16 -22.78
N LYS A 124 1.69 -11.48 -22.38
CA LYS A 124 0.49 -10.90 -23.00
C LYS A 124 0.44 -9.37 -22.90
N VAL A 125 0.81 -8.78 -21.76
CA VAL A 125 0.77 -7.31 -21.58
C VAL A 125 1.97 -6.64 -22.25
N THR A 126 3.15 -7.26 -22.21
CA THR A 126 4.35 -6.72 -22.87
C THR A 126 4.22 -6.72 -24.38
N ASP A 127 3.68 -7.79 -24.96
CA ASP A 127 3.41 -7.88 -26.41
C ASP A 127 2.35 -6.85 -26.84
N ARG A 128 1.25 -6.75 -26.10
CA ARG A 128 0.16 -5.80 -26.39
C ARG A 128 0.63 -4.34 -26.41
N HIS A 129 1.50 -3.98 -25.48
CA HIS A 129 1.93 -2.59 -25.28
C HIS A 129 3.37 -2.31 -25.76
N PHE A 130 3.99 -3.27 -26.44
CA PHE A 130 5.36 -3.16 -26.96
C PHE A 130 6.39 -2.79 -25.89
N ILE A 131 6.26 -3.37 -24.67
CA ILE A 131 7.14 -3.09 -23.54
C ILE A 131 8.36 -4.01 -23.59
N ASN A 132 9.55 -3.40 -23.66
CA ASN A 132 10.79 -4.14 -23.58
C ASN A 132 11.20 -4.37 -22.13
N THR A 133 11.15 -5.62 -21.66
CA THR A 133 11.46 -6.00 -20.28
C THR A 133 12.94 -5.91 -19.92
N THR A 134 13.84 -5.67 -20.87
CA THR A 134 15.26 -5.38 -20.58
C THR A 134 15.47 -3.94 -20.14
N THR A 135 14.63 -3.02 -20.61
CA THR A 135 14.67 -1.59 -20.30
C THR A 135 13.60 -1.15 -19.31
N HIS A 136 12.57 -1.95 -19.12
CA HIS A 136 11.47 -1.65 -18.21
C HIS A 136 11.18 -2.82 -17.26
N THR A 137 10.81 -2.48 -16.05
CA THR A 137 10.21 -3.42 -15.11
C THR A 137 8.69 -3.34 -15.23
N VAL A 138 8.05 -4.46 -15.55
CA VAL A 138 6.59 -4.61 -15.52
C VAL A 138 6.16 -4.93 -14.10
N VAL A 139 5.17 -4.22 -13.57
CA VAL A 139 4.65 -4.40 -12.21
C VAL A 139 3.15 -4.60 -12.27
N LEU A 140 2.72 -5.83 -12.01
CA LEU A 140 1.32 -6.19 -11.87
C LEU A 140 0.87 -5.89 -10.45
N ASP A 141 0.25 -4.74 -10.24
CA ASP A 141 -0.26 -4.32 -8.94
C ASP A 141 -1.61 -4.97 -8.64
N GLY A 142 -1.85 -5.30 -7.37
CA GLY A 142 -3.08 -5.95 -6.98
C GLY A 142 -3.26 -6.06 -5.47
N GLU A 143 -4.35 -6.69 -5.09
CA GLU A 143 -4.66 -7.03 -3.71
C GLU A 143 -4.54 -8.54 -3.51
N TRP A 144 -3.79 -8.96 -2.51
CA TRP A 144 -3.74 -10.33 -2.05
C TRP A 144 -4.79 -10.52 -0.97
N ALA A 145 -5.85 -11.27 -1.25
CA ALA A 145 -7.02 -11.37 -0.39
C ALA A 145 -7.56 -12.81 -0.31
N GLY A 146 -8.50 -13.03 0.59
CA GLY A 146 -9.08 -14.34 0.88
C GLY A 146 -8.47 -15.03 2.10
N GLY A 147 -8.94 -16.21 2.43
CA GLY A 147 -8.52 -16.95 3.61
C GLY A 147 -8.69 -16.14 4.90
N ASN A 148 -7.63 -16.08 5.68
CA ASN A 148 -7.57 -15.35 6.96
C ASN A 148 -6.90 -13.96 6.83
N ILE A 149 -6.72 -13.45 5.61
CA ILE A 149 -6.15 -12.12 5.39
C ILE A 149 -7.20 -11.08 5.78
N GLN A 150 -6.80 -10.11 6.65
CA GLN A 150 -7.70 -9.10 7.18
C GLN A 150 -8.94 -9.74 7.84
N ARG A 151 -8.79 -10.11 9.11
CA ARG A 151 -9.85 -10.74 9.90
C ARG A 151 -11.12 -9.91 9.92
N GLY A 152 -12.25 -10.56 9.79
CA GLY A 152 -13.59 -9.96 9.74
C GLY A 152 -14.36 -10.48 8.52
N ASN A 153 -15.50 -9.88 8.23
CA ASN A 153 -16.36 -10.27 7.13
C ASN A 153 -16.05 -9.49 5.84
N ALA A 154 -14.75 -9.35 5.49
CA ALA A 154 -14.37 -8.72 4.22
C ALA A 154 -14.87 -9.52 3.03
N ALA A 155 -15.06 -8.87 1.87
CA ALA A 155 -15.70 -9.46 0.68
C ALA A 155 -15.20 -10.88 0.32
N CYS A 156 -13.89 -11.16 0.45
CA CYS A 156 -13.32 -12.47 0.13
C CYS A 156 -12.98 -13.30 1.37
N SER A 157 -13.40 -12.93 2.58
CA SER A 157 -13.12 -13.73 3.78
C SER A 157 -13.76 -15.11 3.68
N GLY A 158 -12.96 -16.16 3.90
CA GLY A 158 -13.44 -17.55 3.83
C GLY A 158 -13.30 -18.20 2.45
N THR A 159 -12.92 -17.45 1.40
CA THR A 159 -12.51 -18.05 0.12
C THR A 159 -11.06 -18.50 0.16
N ASP A 160 -10.62 -19.23 -0.86
CA ASP A 160 -9.18 -19.46 -1.05
C ASP A 160 -8.46 -18.12 -1.27
N LYS A 161 -7.21 -18.07 -0.86
CA LYS A 161 -6.37 -16.90 -1.12
C LYS A 161 -6.13 -16.75 -2.62
N ALA A 162 -6.32 -15.55 -3.12
CA ALA A 162 -6.18 -15.22 -4.53
C ALA A 162 -5.57 -13.84 -4.74
N PHE A 163 -4.98 -13.63 -5.90
CA PHE A 163 -4.43 -12.34 -6.31
C PHE A 163 -5.43 -11.63 -7.22
N TYR A 164 -5.82 -10.42 -6.83
CA TYR A 164 -6.77 -9.58 -7.54
C TYR A 164 -6.03 -8.41 -8.18
N LEU A 165 -5.81 -8.48 -9.49
CA LEU A 165 -5.18 -7.44 -10.29
C LEU A 165 -6.01 -6.16 -10.23
N PHE A 166 -5.36 -5.02 -10.03
CA PHE A 166 -5.99 -3.71 -10.15
C PHE A 166 -6.30 -3.36 -11.61
N ASP A 167 -7.03 -2.27 -11.82
CA ASP A 167 -7.45 -1.81 -13.14
C ASP A 167 -6.29 -1.38 -14.05
N TYR A 168 -5.09 -1.30 -13.51
CA TYR A 168 -3.86 -0.92 -14.21
C TYR A 168 -2.66 -1.76 -13.74
N PHE A 169 -1.66 -1.83 -14.62
CA PHE A 169 -0.31 -2.26 -14.29
C PHE A 169 0.69 -1.16 -14.66
N ARG A 170 1.90 -1.26 -14.15
CA ARG A 170 2.96 -0.27 -14.37
C ARG A 170 4.08 -0.82 -15.22
N ALA A 171 4.60 0.00 -16.16
CA ALA A 171 5.90 -0.20 -16.76
C ALA A 171 6.84 0.91 -16.25
N VAL A 172 7.87 0.52 -15.52
CA VAL A 172 8.84 1.44 -14.91
C VAL A 172 10.14 1.36 -15.68
N ASN A 173 10.57 2.48 -16.27
CA ASN A 173 11.86 2.52 -16.95
C ASN A 173 13.00 2.30 -15.94
N ASN A 174 13.88 1.33 -16.21
CA ASN A 174 14.91 0.89 -15.28
C ASN A 174 15.99 1.94 -15.04
N GLU A 175 16.25 2.83 -16.01
CA GLU A 175 17.27 3.87 -15.97
C GLU A 175 16.72 5.16 -15.36
N THR A 176 15.60 5.66 -15.86
CA THR A 176 15.02 6.96 -15.47
C THR A 176 14.08 6.87 -14.29
N GLY A 177 13.52 5.70 -14.00
CA GLY A 177 12.47 5.50 -13.00
C GLY A 177 11.09 6.05 -13.43
N ILE A 178 10.95 6.56 -14.66
CA ILE A 178 9.68 7.05 -15.18
C ILE A 178 8.71 5.87 -15.27
N GLU A 179 7.51 6.09 -14.74
CA GLU A 179 6.42 5.13 -14.67
C GLU A 179 5.34 5.46 -15.69
N THR A 180 4.93 4.45 -16.46
CA THR A 180 3.78 4.51 -17.36
C THR A 180 2.72 3.52 -16.90
N LEU A 181 1.47 3.96 -16.84
CA LEU A 181 0.31 3.16 -16.44
C LEU A 181 -0.40 2.61 -17.68
N TYR A 182 -0.75 1.34 -17.65
CA TYR A 182 -1.49 0.66 -18.70
C TYR A 182 -2.71 -0.06 -18.11
N PRO A 183 -3.84 -0.11 -18.82
CA PRO A 183 -5.02 -0.81 -18.35
C PRO A 183 -4.79 -2.33 -18.33
N THR A 184 -5.38 -2.99 -17.32
CA THR A 184 -5.36 -4.46 -17.16
C THR A 184 -6.52 -5.15 -17.87
N THR A 185 -7.14 -4.52 -18.87
CA THR A 185 -8.30 -5.07 -19.57
C THR A 185 -8.01 -6.47 -20.13
N GLU A 186 -8.89 -7.42 -19.87
CA GLU A 186 -8.84 -8.79 -20.38
C GLU A 186 -7.63 -9.63 -19.91
N ILE A 187 -6.98 -9.26 -18.82
CA ILE A 187 -5.97 -10.10 -18.17
C ILE A 187 -6.50 -10.67 -16.86
N GLY A 188 -6.15 -11.91 -16.61
CA GLY A 188 -6.55 -12.69 -15.45
C GLY A 188 -6.61 -14.16 -15.82
N LEU A 189 -6.48 -15.01 -14.82
CA LEU A 189 -6.58 -16.47 -14.90
C LEU A 189 -7.34 -16.97 -13.66
N PRO A 190 -8.69 -16.85 -13.63
CA PRO A 190 -9.50 -17.18 -12.46
C PRO A 190 -9.33 -18.62 -11.96
N ASP A 191 -9.13 -19.58 -12.91
CA ASP A 191 -8.84 -20.99 -12.63
C ASP A 191 -7.50 -21.21 -11.90
N LYS A 192 -6.63 -20.20 -11.90
CA LYS A 192 -5.35 -20.17 -11.17
C LYS A 192 -5.41 -19.26 -9.93
N GLY A 193 -6.56 -18.71 -9.59
CA GLY A 193 -6.71 -17.75 -8.48
C GLY A 193 -6.08 -16.38 -8.79
N ILE A 194 -5.99 -15.99 -10.07
CA ILE A 194 -5.52 -14.68 -10.51
C ILE A 194 -6.69 -13.97 -11.18
N TYR A 195 -7.40 -13.17 -10.40
CA TYR A 195 -8.57 -12.42 -10.86
C TYR A 195 -8.18 -11.04 -11.36
N ASN A 196 -9.01 -10.46 -12.22
CA ASN A 196 -8.97 -9.05 -12.58
C ASN A 196 -10.17 -8.36 -11.95
N LEU A 197 -9.98 -7.26 -11.23
CA LEU A 197 -11.09 -6.55 -10.59
C LEU A 197 -12.11 -6.03 -11.60
N GLN A 198 -11.70 -5.73 -12.83
CA GLN A 198 -12.62 -5.32 -13.90
C GLN A 198 -13.54 -6.45 -14.40
N ALA A 199 -13.25 -7.73 -14.07
CA ALA A 199 -14.13 -8.85 -14.42
C ALA A 199 -15.36 -8.96 -13.50
N PHE A 200 -15.34 -8.24 -12.37
CA PHE A 200 -16.48 -8.09 -11.48
C PHE A 200 -17.31 -6.86 -11.89
N GLU A 201 -18.37 -6.55 -11.14
CA GLU A 201 -19.16 -5.36 -11.39
C GLU A 201 -18.33 -4.09 -11.33
N SER A 202 -18.46 -3.25 -12.36
CA SER A 202 -17.79 -1.96 -12.43
C SER A 202 -18.78 -0.82 -12.13
N TYR A 203 -18.25 0.26 -11.58
CA TYR A 203 -19.02 1.46 -11.22
C TYR A 203 -18.60 2.63 -12.07
N THR A 204 -19.59 3.48 -12.38
CA THR A 204 -19.35 4.78 -13.03
C THR A 204 -20.05 5.84 -12.20
N ILE A 205 -19.33 6.91 -11.86
CA ILE A 205 -19.87 8.05 -11.11
C ILE A 205 -19.37 9.36 -11.70
N THR A 206 -20.28 10.31 -11.88
CA THR A 206 -19.93 11.64 -12.36
C THR A 206 -19.92 12.61 -11.18
N LEU A 207 -18.81 13.28 -10.97
CA LEU A 207 -18.57 14.21 -9.87
C LEU A 207 -18.39 15.64 -10.42
N ASP A 208 -19.25 16.54 -9.98
CA ASP A 208 -19.14 17.96 -10.26
C ASP A 208 -18.29 18.62 -9.16
N PHE A 209 -17.03 18.93 -9.47
CA PHE A 209 -16.10 19.51 -8.50
C PHE A 209 -16.45 20.94 -8.10
N SER A 210 -17.37 21.60 -8.81
CA SER A 210 -17.95 22.89 -8.35
C SER A 210 -18.86 22.71 -7.13
N ASN A 211 -19.34 21.48 -6.88
CA ASN A 211 -20.20 21.14 -5.74
C ASN A 211 -19.58 20.01 -4.88
N PRO A 212 -18.54 20.30 -4.10
CA PRO A 212 -17.81 19.27 -3.33
C PRO A 212 -18.68 18.54 -2.32
N THR A 213 -19.65 19.20 -1.70
CA THR A 213 -20.58 18.57 -0.75
C THR A 213 -21.40 17.48 -1.42
N LYS A 214 -21.94 17.73 -2.61
CA LYS A 214 -22.66 16.74 -3.39
C LYS A 214 -21.77 15.57 -3.80
N CYS A 215 -20.51 15.85 -4.19
CA CYS A 215 -19.53 14.81 -4.50
C CYS A 215 -19.30 13.86 -3.30
N GLU A 216 -19.14 14.41 -2.08
CA GLU A 216 -18.97 13.61 -0.86
C GLU A 216 -20.20 12.75 -0.56
N GLU A 217 -21.40 13.29 -0.72
CA GLU A 217 -22.66 12.55 -0.54
C GLU A 217 -22.77 11.38 -1.52
N ASP A 218 -22.50 11.62 -2.81
CA ASP A 218 -22.58 10.61 -3.86
C ASP A 218 -21.55 9.50 -3.67
N LEU A 219 -20.33 9.86 -3.29
CA LEU A 219 -19.26 8.90 -2.96
C LEU A 219 -19.59 8.08 -1.71
N LYS A 220 -20.20 8.69 -0.70
CA LYS A 220 -20.66 7.98 0.49
C LYS A 220 -21.80 7.00 0.14
N ALA A 221 -22.74 7.41 -0.68
CA ALA A 221 -23.84 6.55 -1.13
C ALA A 221 -23.30 5.34 -1.92
N LEU A 222 -22.35 5.55 -2.83
CA LEU A 222 -21.68 4.47 -3.56
C LEU A 222 -20.96 3.51 -2.60
N ALA A 223 -20.20 4.04 -1.65
CA ALA A 223 -19.47 3.20 -0.70
C ALA A 223 -20.42 2.33 0.16
N LEU A 224 -21.53 2.89 0.62
CA LEU A 224 -22.55 2.18 1.38
C LEU A 224 -23.26 1.12 0.54
N SER A 225 -23.53 1.38 -0.74
CA SER A 225 -24.15 0.39 -1.63
C SER A 225 -23.25 -0.85 -1.78
N ILE A 226 -21.95 -0.65 -1.96
CA ILE A 226 -20.95 -1.73 -2.05
C ILE A 226 -20.79 -2.43 -0.70
N GLU A 227 -20.75 -1.69 0.40
CA GLU A 227 -20.66 -2.26 1.74
C GLU A 227 -21.82 -3.23 2.02
N ASN A 228 -23.02 -2.89 1.61
CA ASN A 228 -24.20 -3.70 1.84
C ASN A 228 -24.41 -4.81 0.80
N ASN A 229 -23.81 -4.71 -0.37
CA ASN A 229 -23.97 -5.66 -1.46
C ASN A 229 -22.67 -5.73 -2.26
N SER A 230 -21.68 -6.44 -1.73
CA SER A 230 -20.38 -6.62 -2.38
C SER A 230 -20.48 -7.49 -3.64
N PRO A 231 -20.14 -6.98 -4.83
CA PRO A 231 -20.12 -7.79 -6.05
C PRO A 231 -19.16 -8.99 -5.95
N ILE A 232 -18.05 -8.80 -5.27
CA ILE A 232 -17.05 -9.87 -5.11
C ILE A 232 -17.54 -10.94 -4.16
N ALA A 233 -18.15 -10.57 -3.03
CA ALA A 233 -18.78 -11.52 -2.13
C ALA A 233 -19.88 -12.32 -2.86
N ASN A 234 -20.73 -11.64 -3.62
CA ASN A 234 -21.80 -12.26 -4.40
C ASN A 234 -21.25 -13.24 -5.45
N HIS A 235 -20.16 -12.89 -6.12
CA HIS A 235 -19.51 -13.78 -7.08
C HIS A 235 -19.08 -15.13 -6.44
N PHE A 236 -18.66 -15.09 -5.19
CA PHE A 236 -18.27 -16.28 -4.43
C PHE A 236 -19.42 -16.91 -3.62
N GLY A 237 -20.64 -16.40 -3.76
CA GLY A 237 -21.81 -16.90 -3.02
C GLY A 237 -21.77 -16.63 -1.52
N LEU A 238 -21.08 -15.58 -1.08
CA LEU A 238 -20.91 -15.18 0.31
C LEU A 238 -21.96 -14.12 0.68
N THR A 239 -22.90 -14.45 1.56
CA THR A 239 -24.04 -13.58 1.90
C THR A 239 -23.80 -12.63 3.06
N ASP A 240 -22.86 -12.97 3.96
CA ASP A 240 -22.58 -12.21 5.19
C ASP A 240 -21.34 -11.32 5.08
N ASN A 241 -20.68 -11.34 3.92
CA ASN A 241 -19.44 -10.60 3.71
C ASN A 241 -19.73 -9.19 3.23
N VAL A 242 -18.86 -8.27 3.62
CA VAL A 242 -19.05 -6.83 3.52
C VAL A 242 -18.00 -6.23 2.58
N GLY A 243 -18.44 -5.45 1.59
CA GLY A 243 -17.54 -4.69 0.74
C GLY A 243 -16.85 -3.56 1.50
N GLU A 244 -15.61 -3.20 1.12
CA GLU A 244 -14.89 -2.11 1.78
C GLU A 244 -15.32 -0.73 1.26
N GLY A 245 -15.73 -0.64 0.00
CA GLY A 245 -16.09 0.57 -0.72
C GLY A 245 -15.62 0.52 -2.16
N ALA A 246 -15.29 1.66 -2.77
CA ALA A 246 -14.86 1.74 -4.16
C ALA A 246 -13.44 2.29 -4.31
N TYR A 247 -12.76 1.79 -5.33
CA TYR A 247 -11.60 2.40 -5.96
C TYR A 247 -12.03 2.94 -7.32
N LEU A 248 -11.77 4.22 -7.57
CA LEU A 248 -12.25 4.96 -8.74
C LEU A 248 -11.08 5.69 -9.40
N TRP A 249 -11.14 5.83 -10.72
CA TRP A 249 -10.16 6.56 -11.50
C TRP A 249 -10.76 7.24 -12.73
N CYS A 250 -10.14 8.31 -13.18
CA CYS A 250 -10.40 8.93 -14.47
C CYS A 250 -9.12 9.59 -14.98
N GLU A 251 -9.11 9.94 -16.25
CA GLU A 251 -8.04 10.74 -16.86
C GLU A 251 -8.51 12.19 -17.02
N TYR A 252 -7.67 13.13 -16.59
CA TYR A 252 -7.91 14.56 -16.73
C TYR A 252 -6.60 15.29 -16.97
N LYS A 253 -6.50 16.06 -18.07
CA LYS A 253 -5.28 16.79 -18.47
C LYS A 253 -4.02 15.90 -18.41
N ASP A 254 -4.04 14.79 -19.12
CA ASP A 254 -2.95 13.80 -19.18
C ASP A 254 -2.50 13.24 -17.81
N THR A 255 -3.33 13.45 -16.79
CA THR A 255 -3.07 12.97 -15.44
C THR A 255 -4.12 11.93 -15.04
N MET A 256 -3.68 10.74 -14.60
CA MET A 256 -4.57 9.75 -14.03
C MET A 256 -4.93 10.14 -12.59
N LEU A 257 -6.16 10.60 -12.42
CA LEU A 257 -6.75 10.87 -11.12
C LEU A 257 -7.28 9.57 -10.52
N ARG A 258 -6.99 9.35 -9.24
CA ARG A 258 -7.41 8.16 -8.49
C ARG A 258 -8.09 8.57 -7.19
N LEU A 259 -9.07 7.79 -6.77
CA LEU A 259 -9.88 8.05 -5.58
C LEU A 259 -10.25 6.75 -4.90
N LYS A 260 -10.25 6.73 -3.57
CA LYS A 260 -10.87 5.67 -2.79
C LYS A 260 -11.93 6.25 -1.88
N THR A 261 -13.05 5.55 -1.79
CA THR A 261 -14.07 5.76 -0.78
C THR A 261 -14.32 4.48 -0.01
N LYS A 262 -14.77 4.59 1.24
CA LYS A 262 -14.99 3.46 2.15
C LYS A 262 -16.34 3.57 2.82
N GLY A 263 -16.99 2.43 3.02
CA GLY A 263 -18.18 2.31 3.82
C GLY A 263 -17.91 2.55 5.32
N GLU A 264 -18.97 2.57 6.11
CA GLU A 264 -18.87 2.91 7.54
C GLU A 264 -18.18 1.82 8.36
N LYS A 265 -18.36 0.54 8.00
CA LYS A 265 -17.75 -0.61 8.69
C LYS A 265 -16.23 -0.69 8.47
N HIS A 266 -15.75 -0.16 7.34
CA HIS A 266 -14.33 -0.08 6.98
C HIS A 266 -13.77 1.34 7.09
N GLY A 267 -14.61 2.34 7.31
CA GLY A 267 -14.23 3.68 7.71
C GLY A 267 -13.57 3.60 9.09
N GLY A 268 -12.25 3.77 9.18
CA GLY A 268 -11.55 3.74 10.46
C GLY A 268 -12.15 4.78 11.40
N LYS A 269 -12.23 4.47 12.70
CA LYS A 269 -12.55 5.47 13.73
C LYS A 269 -11.71 6.73 13.47
N PRO A 270 -12.25 7.94 13.66
CA PRO A 270 -11.45 9.16 13.55
C PRO A 270 -10.15 8.93 14.31
N LYS A 271 -9.02 8.99 13.61
CA LYS A 271 -7.73 8.89 14.30
C LYS A 271 -7.67 10.04 15.27
N ALA A 272 -7.55 9.74 16.56
CA ALA A 272 -7.18 10.73 17.53
C ALA A 272 -6.00 11.55 16.95
N PRO A 273 -5.95 12.88 17.19
CA PRO A 273 -4.86 13.71 16.73
C PRO A 273 -3.55 12.98 17.02
N ARG A 274 -2.75 12.72 15.99
CA ARG A 274 -1.44 12.10 16.20
C ARG A 274 -0.67 13.09 17.06
N THR A 275 -0.37 12.70 18.29
CA THR A 275 0.69 13.38 19.04
C THR A 275 1.89 13.45 18.09
N PRO A 276 2.51 14.64 17.92
CA PRO A 276 3.71 14.73 17.09
C PRO A 276 4.66 13.61 17.49
N LYS A 277 5.13 12.83 16.54
CA LYS A 277 6.22 11.89 16.81
C LYS A 277 7.36 12.75 17.33
N VAL A 278 7.67 12.62 18.62
CA VAL A 278 8.92 13.15 19.16
C VAL A 278 10.01 12.58 18.27
N MET A 279 10.72 13.44 17.55
CA MET A 279 11.87 13.03 16.75
C MET A 279 12.91 12.55 17.75
N VAL A 280 13.08 11.23 17.83
CA VAL A 280 14.12 10.60 18.66
C VAL A 280 15.45 11.00 18.03
N SER A 281 16.36 11.59 18.81
CA SER A 281 17.67 12.00 18.31
C SER A 281 18.49 10.78 17.87
N PRO A 282 19.46 10.92 16.95
CA PRO A 282 20.34 9.82 16.57
C PRO A 282 21.06 9.18 17.77
N GLU A 283 21.36 9.97 18.79
CA GLU A 283 21.97 9.52 20.04
C GLU A 283 21.02 8.65 20.87
N GLU A 284 19.75 9.05 20.98
CA GLU A 284 18.73 8.23 21.64
C GLU A 284 18.46 6.92 20.90
N VAL A 285 18.51 6.91 19.57
CA VAL A 285 18.40 5.68 18.75
C VAL A 285 19.55 4.74 19.09
N LEU A 286 20.78 5.23 19.09
CA LEU A 286 21.97 4.44 19.41
C LEU A 286 21.94 3.84 20.83
N VAL A 287 21.44 4.61 21.80
CA VAL A 287 21.23 4.13 23.18
C VAL A 287 20.23 2.98 23.19
N MET A 288 19.12 3.11 22.48
CA MET A 288 18.09 2.05 22.41
C MET A 288 18.60 0.79 21.71
N GLU A 289 19.35 0.92 20.60
CA GLU A 289 19.96 -0.20 19.90
C GLU A 289 20.98 -0.91 20.78
N THR A 290 21.89 -0.18 21.39
CA THR A 290 22.90 -0.75 22.31
C THR A 290 22.26 -1.47 23.50
N LEU A 291 21.20 -0.89 24.08
CA LEU A 291 20.49 -1.51 25.18
C LEU A 291 19.73 -2.78 24.73
N ALA A 292 19.10 -2.73 23.55
CA ALA A 292 18.43 -3.90 22.98
C ALA A 292 19.39 -5.07 22.76
N ASP A 293 20.57 -4.81 22.18
CA ASP A 293 21.63 -5.82 22.00
C ASP A 293 22.07 -6.41 23.33
N LYS A 294 22.26 -5.56 24.35
CA LYS A 294 22.66 -5.99 25.71
C LYS A 294 21.65 -6.93 26.35
N VAL A 295 20.35 -6.66 26.20
CA VAL A 295 19.28 -7.46 26.84
C VAL A 295 18.78 -8.63 25.99
N THR A 296 19.27 -8.78 24.74
CA THR A 296 18.92 -9.90 23.83
C THR A 296 20.14 -10.72 23.40
N PRO A 297 20.95 -11.25 24.32
CA PRO A 297 22.09 -12.09 23.96
C PRO A 297 21.62 -13.36 23.23
N THR A 298 22.48 -13.93 22.41
CA THR A 298 22.21 -15.10 21.56
C THR A 298 21.58 -16.28 22.33
N TRP A 299 22.04 -16.54 23.55
CA TRP A 299 21.48 -17.62 24.37
C TRP A 299 19.99 -17.42 24.68
N ARG A 300 19.55 -16.18 24.97
CA ARG A 300 18.14 -15.83 25.19
C ARG A 300 17.29 -16.08 23.96
N LEU A 301 17.82 -15.73 22.78
CA LEU A 301 17.14 -15.94 21.49
C LEU A 301 17.00 -17.45 21.18
N THR A 302 18.06 -18.22 21.41
CA THR A 302 18.02 -19.69 21.24
C THR A 302 17.04 -20.34 22.19
N GLN A 303 17.02 -19.92 23.46
CA GLN A 303 16.06 -20.39 24.45
C GLN A 303 14.62 -20.09 24.05
N ALA A 304 14.35 -18.85 23.59
CA ALA A 304 13.03 -18.45 23.12
C ALA A 304 12.52 -19.32 21.97
N ILE A 305 13.38 -19.66 21.01
CA ILE A 305 13.05 -20.56 19.89
C ILE A 305 12.69 -21.95 20.41
N THR A 306 13.52 -22.49 21.31
CA THR A 306 13.35 -23.82 21.87
C THR A 306 12.07 -23.92 22.70
N GLU A 307 11.83 -23.00 23.62
CA GLU A 307 10.67 -23.03 24.51
C GLU A 307 9.34 -22.71 23.77
N SER A 308 9.43 -21.94 22.67
CA SER A 308 8.27 -21.67 21.81
C SER A 308 8.00 -22.79 20.80
N ASN A 309 8.79 -23.87 20.75
CA ASN A 309 8.76 -24.91 19.71
C ASN A 309 8.67 -24.28 18.29
N ALA A 310 9.46 -23.25 18.07
CA ALA A 310 9.35 -22.43 16.88
C ALA A 310 10.20 -23.00 15.74
N THR A 311 9.54 -23.64 14.77
CA THR A 311 10.17 -24.31 13.62
C THR A 311 9.75 -23.70 12.28
N GLU A 312 8.74 -22.82 12.26
CA GLU A 312 8.17 -22.24 11.05
C GLU A 312 7.97 -20.73 11.23
N MET A 313 7.94 -20.00 10.13
CA MET A 313 7.74 -18.53 10.10
C MET A 313 6.51 -18.04 10.88
N LYS A 314 5.44 -18.82 10.92
CA LYS A 314 4.24 -18.48 11.69
C LYS A 314 4.47 -18.36 13.19
N HIS A 315 5.54 -18.95 13.72
CA HIS A 315 5.89 -18.94 15.14
C HIS A 315 6.69 -17.69 15.57
N LEU A 316 7.19 -16.89 14.63
CA LEU A 316 7.98 -15.68 14.93
C LEU A 316 7.33 -14.77 15.98
N GLY A 317 6.00 -14.56 15.87
CA GLY A 317 5.26 -13.74 16.83
C GLY A 317 5.27 -14.30 18.26
N GLN A 318 5.35 -15.62 18.43
CA GLN A 318 5.46 -16.27 19.74
C GLN A 318 6.86 -16.07 20.31
N VAL A 319 7.91 -16.23 19.51
CA VAL A 319 9.31 -15.98 19.89
C VAL A 319 9.51 -14.53 20.35
N ILE A 320 9.01 -13.56 19.58
CA ILE A 320 9.08 -12.13 19.96
C ILE A 320 8.39 -11.90 21.31
N LYS A 321 7.18 -12.43 21.51
CA LYS A 321 6.45 -12.29 22.77
C LYS A 321 7.19 -12.90 23.94
N TRP A 322 7.79 -14.08 23.74
CA TRP A 322 8.55 -14.76 24.75
C TRP A 322 9.76 -13.92 25.19
N VAL A 323 10.57 -13.43 24.23
CA VAL A 323 11.75 -12.60 24.51
C VAL A 323 11.36 -11.30 25.23
N ILE A 324 10.31 -10.60 24.79
CA ILE A 324 9.86 -9.37 25.44
C ILE A 324 9.39 -9.65 26.90
N ALA A 325 8.70 -10.76 27.12
CA ALA A 325 8.24 -11.14 28.46
C ALA A 325 9.42 -11.52 29.38
N ASP A 326 10.40 -12.24 28.87
CA ASP A 326 11.60 -12.60 29.59
C ASP A 326 12.47 -11.38 29.94
N VAL A 327 12.68 -10.48 28.99
CA VAL A 327 13.36 -9.19 29.24
C VAL A 327 12.61 -8.35 30.28
N ALA A 328 11.28 -8.31 30.24
CA ALA A 328 10.47 -7.61 31.23
C ALA A 328 10.71 -8.12 32.66
N LYS A 329 10.91 -9.43 32.79
CA LYS A 329 11.08 -10.10 34.08
C LYS A 329 12.53 -10.05 34.57
N GLU A 330 13.47 -10.39 33.73
CA GLU A 330 14.86 -10.60 34.14
C GLU A 330 15.72 -9.32 34.07
N GLU A 331 15.36 -8.39 33.20
CA GLU A 331 16.14 -7.16 32.95
C GLU A 331 15.49 -5.89 33.53
N ALA A 332 14.46 -6.03 34.36
CA ALA A 332 13.80 -4.88 34.97
C ALA A 332 14.78 -3.91 35.66
N PRO A 333 15.81 -4.36 36.42
CA PRO A 333 16.79 -3.46 37.00
C PRO A 333 17.63 -2.73 35.95
N THR A 334 18.08 -3.44 34.89
CA THR A 334 18.87 -2.88 33.79
C THR A 334 18.11 -1.79 33.05
N LEU A 335 16.80 -2.00 32.81
CA LEU A 335 15.91 -1.02 32.16
C LEU A 335 15.69 0.20 33.05
N ALA A 336 15.51 -0.02 34.35
CA ALA A 336 15.32 1.06 35.33
C ALA A 336 16.58 1.94 35.45
N GLU A 337 17.79 1.31 35.51
CA GLU A 337 19.08 2.02 35.53
C GLU A 337 19.27 2.88 34.28
N ALA A 338 18.87 2.36 33.11
CA ALA A 338 18.95 3.08 31.84
C ALA A 338 17.85 4.12 31.67
N GLY A 339 16.84 4.20 32.54
CA GLY A 339 15.70 5.11 32.43
C GLY A 339 14.81 4.81 31.21
N VAL A 340 14.81 3.57 30.71
CA VAL A 340 14.13 3.18 29.49
C VAL A 340 12.91 2.32 29.80
N GLU A 341 11.74 2.72 29.29
CA GLU A 341 10.55 1.87 29.37
C GLU A 341 10.59 0.78 28.30
N LEU A 342 10.26 -0.44 28.66
CA LEU A 342 10.25 -1.62 27.78
C LEU A 342 9.43 -1.40 26.51
N LYS A 343 8.31 -0.65 26.58
CA LYS A 343 7.49 -0.34 25.38
C LYS A 343 8.27 0.39 24.29
N ASN A 344 9.22 1.24 24.68
CA ASN A 344 10.07 2.01 23.76
C ASN A 344 11.19 1.15 23.18
N LEU A 345 11.67 0.15 23.95
CA LEU A 345 12.72 -0.79 23.56
C LEU A 345 12.19 -1.96 22.69
N SER A 346 10.90 -2.31 22.83
CA SER A 346 10.31 -3.51 22.21
C SER A 346 10.46 -3.57 20.70
N ARG A 347 10.48 -2.44 20.01
CA ARG A 347 10.69 -2.39 18.54
C ARG A 347 12.11 -2.83 18.14
N TYR A 348 13.11 -2.46 18.93
CA TYR A 348 14.51 -2.81 18.69
C TYR A 348 14.74 -4.29 19.01
N ILE A 349 14.25 -4.77 20.16
CA ILE A 349 14.23 -6.18 20.51
C ILE A 349 13.58 -7.01 19.39
N SER A 350 12.43 -6.57 18.89
CA SER A 350 11.73 -7.28 17.80
C SER A 350 12.54 -7.34 16.50
N ALA A 351 13.36 -6.33 16.21
CA ALA A 351 14.24 -6.32 15.04
C ALA A 351 15.34 -7.39 15.17
N ILE A 352 16.01 -7.43 16.32
CA ILE A 352 17.07 -8.43 16.65
C ILE A 352 16.50 -9.85 16.61
N VAL A 353 15.34 -10.08 17.25
CA VAL A 353 14.69 -11.40 17.25
C VAL A 353 14.34 -11.85 15.84
N LYS A 354 13.83 -10.94 14.99
CA LYS A 354 13.51 -11.26 13.59
C LYS A 354 14.75 -11.69 12.81
N GLU A 355 15.82 -10.91 12.87
CA GLU A 355 17.06 -11.20 12.18
C GLU A 355 17.61 -12.55 12.59
N TYR A 356 17.76 -12.78 13.88
CA TYR A 356 18.26 -14.04 14.43
C TYR A 356 17.36 -15.24 14.05
N TYR A 357 16.04 -15.09 14.15
CA TYR A 357 15.08 -16.14 13.83
C TYR A 357 15.08 -16.50 12.34
N PHE A 358 15.21 -15.53 11.45
CA PHE A 358 15.32 -15.77 10.01
C PHE A 358 16.59 -16.57 9.66
N ASP A 359 17.70 -16.24 10.28
CA ASP A 359 18.94 -16.96 10.04
C ASP A 359 18.93 -18.40 10.63
N HIS A 360 18.24 -18.56 11.76
CA HIS A 360 18.05 -19.87 12.36
C HIS A 360 17.19 -20.80 11.48
N ILE A 361 16.09 -20.29 10.90
CA ILE A 361 15.21 -21.10 10.01
C ILE A 361 15.87 -21.38 8.65
N LYS A 362 16.71 -20.49 8.14
CA LYS A 362 17.45 -20.74 6.87
C LYS A 362 18.51 -21.83 7.01
N GLY A 363 18.96 -22.13 8.22
CA GLY A 363 19.95 -23.17 8.52
C GLY A 363 19.36 -24.57 8.66
N TYR A 364 18.03 -24.67 8.59
CA TYR A 364 17.27 -25.92 8.55
C TYR A 364 16.56 -26.04 7.19
#